data_de7887b2922bdcf092f24dd4be04ba9a
#
_entry.id   de7887b2922bdcf092f24dd4be04ba9a
#
_cell.length_a   1.000
_cell.length_b   1.000
_cell.length_c   1.000
_cell.angle_alpha   90.00
_cell.angle_beta   90.00
_cell.angle_gamma   90.00
#
_symmetry.space_group_name_H-M   'P 1'
#
loop_
_entity.id
_entity.type
_entity.pdbx_description
1 polymer ?
#
loop_
_entity_poly.entity_id
_entity_poly.type
_entity_poly.pdbx_seq_one_letter_code
_entity_poly.pdbx_strand_id
1 'polypeptide(L)'
;MISIALRGHVSTHLLGLCVTCACGFAASGQPNISHSFGPDQCGPVDPAYIRTANETGGVPLFLQRNEAIKAMQLMRESTRENVSTVLWASAKLDGGMQKFEIPVDSTTERITFTFSVDTKSSRLVLKQPDGNAIREGSPRTEDTELNCGRIITVAKPEAGSWRAEVSGSGTYWLEAQAQSEIYFISAEFVKLGGRPGHEGLFKIQGQPLAGEPATLQATVSAAETRMATLSLVSESGDVLQKLRMTVAGEERDPLEFTGEVPLPGVPFRVAVSGQDAKGMQFQRFFGPLFHAATVALIPKMAFYELAPGSTREAEFEIRNLGPARSFEVVVTDARRFATFGERRSITLGAHQTGSFKVKLTVPSGTEQGVEDDLVVVASSTSGAPTTNSAIIRLTVSGR
;
A
#
# COMPACT_ATOMS: atom_id res chain seq x y z
N MET A 1 11.52 13.87 14.23
CA MET A 1 11.61 12.56 13.57
C MET A 1 10.80 12.65 12.29
N ILE A 2 11.34 12.25 11.15
CA ILE A 2 10.66 12.34 9.85
C ILE A 2 10.33 10.92 9.45
N SER A 3 9.05 10.61 9.23
CA SER A 3 8.62 9.34 8.64
C SER A 3 8.27 9.56 7.18
N ILE A 4 8.83 8.77 6.30
CA ILE A 4 8.58 8.83 4.87
C ILE A 4 7.95 7.49 4.46
N ALA A 5 6.71 7.54 3.99
CA ALA A 5 6.08 6.42 3.30
C ALA A 5 6.19 6.67 1.80
N LEU A 6 6.89 5.81 1.07
CA LEU A 6 7.09 5.93 -0.36
C LEU A 6 6.16 4.97 -1.09
N ARG A 7 5.44 5.47 -2.08
CA ARG A 7 4.58 4.69 -2.97
C ARG A 7 5.37 4.24 -4.19
N GLY A 8 5.31 2.96 -4.50
CA GLY A 8 5.54 2.44 -5.84
C GLY A 8 4.39 2.85 -6.79
N HIS A 9 4.69 3.01 -8.06
CA HIS A 9 3.81 3.55 -9.10
C HIS A 9 2.46 2.82 -9.19
N VAL A 10 1.37 3.56 -9.08
CA VAL A 10 0.07 3.22 -9.65
C VAL A 10 -0.36 4.39 -10.51
N SER A 11 -0.46 4.12 -11.82
CA SER A 11 -1.17 4.86 -12.87
C SER A 11 -1.44 6.35 -12.66
N THR A 12 -0.92 7.13 -13.58
CA THR A 12 -1.14 8.55 -13.90
C THR A 12 -2.49 9.13 -13.49
N HIS A 13 -2.67 9.52 -12.23
CA HIS A 13 -3.47 10.62 -11.70
C HIS A 13 -3.53 10.48 -10.18
N LEU A 14 -2.60 11.05 -9.52
CA LEU A 14 -2.43 11.53 -8.15
C LEU A 14 -1.06 11.15 -7.59
N LEU A 15 -0.06 11.90 -8.00
CA LEU A 15 1.18 12.04 -7.23
C LEU A 15 0.84 12.85 -5.96
N GLY A 16 0.38 12.15 -4.94
CA GLY A 16 0.31 12.69 -3.59
C GLY A 16 1.54 12.21 -2.81
N LEU A 17 2.64 12.95 -2.92
CA LEU A 17 3.79 12.79 -2.04
C LEU A 17 3.36 13.27 -0.65
N CYS A 18 2.97 12.35 0.24
CA CYS A 18 2.69 12.71 1.62
C CYS A 18 4.01 12.82 2.38
N VAL A 19 4.77 13.89 2.13
CA VAL A 19 5.84 14.34 3.01
C VAL A 19 5.19 15.19 4.08
N THR A 20 4.68 14.58 5.14
CA THR A 20 4.28 15.33 6.32
C THR A 20 5.54 15.71 7.11
N CYS A 21 6.07 16.88 6.79
CA CYS A 21 7.01 17.55 7.66
C CYS A 21 6.21 18.06 8.88
N ALA A 22 6.23 17.31 9.98
CA ALA A 22 5.69 17.80 11.25
C ALA A 22 6.64 18.87 11.78
N CYS A 23 6.57 20.09 11.24
CA CYS A 23 7.07 21.28 11.90
C CYS A 23 6.15 21.56 13.08
N GLY A 24 6.61 21.22 14.28
CA GLY A 24 5.89 21.52 15.51
C GLY A 24 5.69 23.02 15.68
N PHE A 25 4.46 23.48 15.50
CA PHE A 25 4.00 24.71 16.13
C PHE A 25 3.76 24.38 17.60
N ALA A 26 4.56 24.98 18.46
CA ALA A 26 4.37 24.94 19.89
C ALA A 26 3.05 25.63 20.24
N ALA A 27 1.99 24.86 20.45
CA ALA A 27 0.84 25.30 21.22
C ALA A 27 1.14 24.98 22.69
N SER A 28 1.18 26.03 23.49
CA SER A 28 1.39 26.02 24.93
C SER A 28 0.40 25.11 25.63
N GLY A 29 0.92 24.13 26.41
CA GLY A 29 0.14 23.49 27.45
C GLY A 29 0.02 21.96 27.47
N GLN A 30 0.94 21.19 26.84
CA GLN A 30 1.02 19.75 27.09
C GLN A 30 2.19 19.42 28.02
N PRO A 31 2.01 18.50 28.99
CA PRO A 31 3.12 18.06 29.82
C PRO A 31 4.18 17.40 28.94
N ASN A 32 5.42 17.86 29.08
CA ASN A 32 6.59 17.21 28.49
C ASN A 32 6.72 15.80 29.07
N ILE A 33 6.14 14.82 28.42
CA ILE A 33 6.48 13.43 28.64
C ILE A 33 7.78 13.20 27.88
N SER A 34 8.90 13.43 28.54
CA SER A 34 10.21 13.00 28.07
C SER A 34 10.25 11.47 28.19
N HIS A 35 9.83 10.76 27.16
CA HIS A 35 10.14 9.34 27.06
C HIS A 35 11.64 9.20 26.78
N SER A 36 12.42 8.84 27.81
CA SER A 36 13.80 8.40 27.64
C SER A 36 13.76 7.03 26.96
N PHE A 37 14.05 7.01 25.67
CA PHE A 37 14.21 5.75 24.93
C PHE A 37 15.53 5.11 25.31
N GLY A 38 15.53 3.77 25.39
CA GLY A 38 16.77 3.01 25.50
C GLY A 38 17.70 3.33 24.30
N PRO A 39 19.01 3.24 24.46
CA PRO A 39 20.00 3.60 23.42
C PRO A 39 19.84 2.82 22.12
N ASP A 40 19.16 1.68 22.17
CA ASP A 40 18.95 0.76 21.04
C ASP A 40 17.58 0.89 20.37
N GLN A 41 16.69 1.74 20.87
CA GLN A 41 15.37 1.95 20.31
C GLN A 41 15.41 2.98 19.19
N CYS A 42 14.65 2.71 18.13
CA CYS A 42 14.53 3.59 16.98
C CYS A 42 13.45 4.66 17.15
N GLY A 43 12.96 4.85 18.37
CA GLY A 43 12.07 5.91 18.82
C GLY A 43 10.58 5.56 18.73
N PRO A 44 9.70 6.38 19.35
CA PRO A 44 8.28 6.18 19.18
C PRO A 44 7.91 6.63 17.79
N VAL A 45 7.07 5.84 17.15
CA VAL A 45 6.42 6.19 15.88
C VAL A 45 4.93 6.11 16.11
N ASP A 46 4.21 7.08 15.60
CA ASP A 46 2.76 6.98 15.54
C ASP A 46 2.40 5.72 14.72
N PRO A 47 1.65 4.77 15.31
CA PRO A 47 1.24 3.56 14.62
C PRO A 47 0.53 3.80 13.28
N ALA A 48 -0.04 5.00 13.09
CA ALA A 48 -0.68 5.38 11.83
C ALA A 48 0.31 5.43 10.66
N TYR A 49 1.57 5.87 10.89
CA TYR A 49 2.59 5.87 9.84
C TYR A 49 3.01 4.46 9.44
N ILE A 50 3.19 3.57 10.43
CA ILE A 50 3.54 2.16 10.16
C ILE A 50 2.40 1.52 9.35
N ARG A 51 1.15 1.72 9.79
CA ARG A 51 -0.02 1.20 9.08
C ARG A 51 -0.12 1.74 7.66
N THR A 52 0.05 3.05 7.46
CA THR A 52 0.02 3.65 6.12
C THR A 52 1.10 3.07 5.22
N ALA A 53 2.34 2.90 5.71
CA ALA A 53 3.41 2.28 4.96
C ALA A 53 3.04 0.84 4.56
N ASN A 54 2.60 0.02 5.51
CA ASN A 54 2.21 -1.37 5.25
C ASN A 54 1.06 -1.48 4.24
N GLU A 55 0.00 -0.67 4.39
CA GLU A 55 -1.18 -0.69 3.51
C GLU A 55 -0.86 -0.21 2.09
N THR A 56 0.10 0.69 1.93
CA THR A 56 0.49 1.23 0.62
C THR A 56 1.66 0.49 -0.03
N GLY A 57 2.25 -0.50 0.64
CA GLY A 57 3.39 -1.27 0.15
C GLY A 57 4.74 -0.59 0.34
N GLY A 58 4.81 0.46 1.15
CA GLY A 58 6.06 1.12 1.50
C GLY A 58 6.71 0.53 2.75
N VAL A 59 7.90 1.03 3.08
CA VAL A 59 8.65 0.71 4.30
C VAL A 59 8.66 1.91 5.24
N PRO A 60 8.30 1.76 6.52
CA PRO A 60 8.44 2.84 7.49
C PRO A 60 9.93 3.05 7.80
N LEU A 61 10.46 4.24 7.55
CA LEU A 61 11.83 4.60 7.87
C LEU A 61 11.89 5.48 9.12
N PHE A 62 12.69 5.07 10.10
CA PHE A 62 12.91 5.78 11.35
C PHE A 62 14.17 6.63 11.25
N LEU A 63 14.03 7.87 10.78
CA LEU A 63 15.13 8.75 10.44
C LEU A 63 15.41 9.79 11.54
N GLN A 64 16.67 10.03 11.82
CA GLN A 64 17.09 11.25 12.51
C GLN A 64 17.03 12.45 11.55
N ARG A 65 16.97 13.67 12.11
CA ARG A 65 16.86 14.89 11.27
C ARG A 65 18.01 15.02 10.25
N ASN A 66 19.22 14.65 10.64
CA ASN A 66 20.40 14.70 9.78
C ASN A 66 20.45 13.59 8.71
N GLU A 67 19.55 12.61 8.78
CA GLU A 67 19.47 11.50 7.81
C GLU A 67 18.43 11.74 6.71
N ALA A 68 17.63 12.80 6.81
CA ALA A 68 16.60 13.10 5.82
C ALA A 68 17.16 13.17 4.38
N ILE A 69 18.36 13.73 4.22
CA ILE A 69 19.04 13.80 2.90
C ILE A 69 19.40 12.40 2.40
N LYS A 70 19.81 11.48 3.28
CA LYS A 70 20.12 10.10 2.90
C LYS A 70 18.89 9.35 2.36
N ALA A 71 17.71 9.63 2.90
CA ALA A 71 16.47 9.05 2.41
C ALA A 71 16.08 9.52 1.00
N MET A 72 16.63 10.64 0.51
CA MET A 72 16.43 11.10 -0.88
C MET A 72 16.92 10.08 -1.92
N GLN A 73 17.89 9.24 -1.57
CA GLN A 73 18.31 8.12 -2.42
C GLN A 73 17.13 7.18 -2.69
N LEU A 74 16.41 6.77 -1.65
CA LEU A 74 15.26 5.89 -1.80
C LEU A 74 14.14 6.54 -2.63
N MET A 75 13.86 7.84 -2.42
CA MET A 75 12.90 8.57 -3.24
C MET A 75 13.30 8.56 -4.71
N ARG A 76 14.56 8.83 -5.00
CA ARG A 76 15.09 8.80 -6.38
C ARG A 76 14.91 7.43 -7.02
N GLU A 77 15.20 6.36 -6.31
CA GLU A 77 15.10 5.00 -6.85
C GLU A 77 13.64 4.56 -7.00
N SER A 78 12.76 4.86 -6.04
CA SER A 78 11.35 4.49 -6.08
C SER A 78 10.49 5.27 -7.08
N THR A 79 10.98 6.43 -7.55
CA THR A 79 10.28 7.25 -8.57
C THR A 79 10.75 6.99 -10.00
N ARG A 80 11.67 6.05 -10.22
CA ARG A 80 12.06 5.63 -11.56
C ARG A 80 10.92 4.94 -12.28
N GLU A 81 10.95 5.00 -13.59
CA GLU A 81 10.03 4.23 -14.42
C GLU A 81 10.29 2.72 -14.28
N ASN A 82 9.25 1.91 -14.44
CA ASN A 82 9.32 0.45 -14.47
C ASN A 82 9.91 -0.18 -13.18
N VAL A 83 9.64 0.44 -12.03
CA VAL A 83 10.03 -0.10 -10.72
C VAL A 83 8.89 -0.91 -10.13
N SER A 84 9.20 -2.12 -9.68
CA SER A 84 8.27 -2.98 -8.94
C SER A 84 8.94 -3.60 -7.72
N THR A 85 8.16 -3.82 -6.68
CA THR A 85 8.59 -4.58 -5.51
C THR A 85 8.81 -6.05 -5.89
N VAL A 86 9.99 -6.59 -5.58
CA VAL A 86 10.38 -8.00 -5.81
C VAL A 86 10.42 -8.81 -4.53
N LEU A 87 10.50 -8.14 -3.38
CA LEU A 87 10.34 -8.70 -2.04
C LEU A 87 9.71 -7.65 -1.14
N TRP A 88 8.75 -8.06 -0.35
CA TRP A 88 8.27 -7.31 0.81
C TRP A 88 8.07 -8.27 1.97
N ALA A 89 8.68 -8.01 3.12
CA ALA A 89 8.55 -8.82 4.31
C ALA A 89 8.65 -7.95 5.57
N SER A 90 7.81 -8.26 6.55
CA SER A 90 7.85 -7.66 7.88
C SER A 90 7.52 -8.71 8.91
N ALA A 91 8.31 -8.79 9.97
CA ALA A 91 8.05 -9.67 11.11
C ALA A 91 8.78 -9.21 12.35
N LYS A 92 8.40 -9.78 13.49
CA LYS A 92 9.13 -9.62 14.74
C LYS A 92 10.10 -10.80 14.94
N LEU A 93 11.34 -10.49 15.23
CA LEU A 93 12.38 -11.46 15.55
C LEU A 93 12.60 -11.54 17.05
N ASP A 94 12.80 -12.75 17.55
CA ASP A 94 13.12 -13.05 18.95
C ASP A 94 14.50 -13.75 19.06
N GLY A 95 15.54 -13.11 18.48
CA GLY A 95 16.92 -13.64 18.45
C GLY A 95 17.19 -14.65 17.33
N GLY A 96 16.22 -14.90 16.44
CA GLY A 96 16.35 -15.83 15.33
C GLY A 96 16.90 -15.21 14.04
N MET A 97 16.82 -15.99 12.95
CA MET A 97 17.18 -15.58 11.59
C MET A 97 16.07 -15.98 10.62
N GLN A 98 15.73 -15.06 9.72
CA GLN A 98 14.89 -15.33 8.57
C GLN A 98 15.70 -15.16 7.29
N LYS A 99 15.36 -15.96 6.27
CA LYS A 99 16.03 -15.97 4.96
C LYS A 99 15.00 -15.84 3.87
N PHE A 100 15.30 -14.97 2.90
CA PHE A 100 14.46 -14.70 1.74
C PHE A 100 15.25 -14.95 0.47
N GLU A 101 14.70 -15.77 -0.42
CA GLU A 101 15.21 -15.90 -1.77
C GLU A 101 14.56 -14.83 -2.66
N ILE A 102 15.36 -14.13 -3.43
CA ILE A 102 14.94 -12.99 -4.24
C ILE A 102 15.33 -13.25 -5.68
N PRO A 103 14.39 -13.66 -6.53
CA PRO A 103 14.67 -13.91 -7.93
C PRO A 103 14.88 -12.60 -8.68
N VAL A 104 16.07 -12.40 -9.20
CA VAL A 104 16.47 -11.26 -10.04
C VAL A 104 16.55 -11.75 -11.47
N ASP A 105 15.65 -11.26 -12.32
CA ASP A 105 15.58 -11.62 -13.74
C ASP A 105 16.62 -10.91 -14.59
N SER A 106 16.77 -11.35 -15.85
CA SER A 106 17.79 -10.88 -16.75
C SER A 106 17.57 -9.47 -17.31
N THR A 107 16.37 -8.89 -17.09
CA THR A 107 16.02 -7.53 -17.53
C THR A 107 16.22 -6.50 -16.42
N THR A 108 16.63 -6.94 -15.22
CA THR A 108 16.80 -6.05 -14.07
C THR A 108 18.04 -5.16 -14.26
N GLU A 109 17.78 -3.87 -14.39
CA GLU A 109 18.86 -2.87 -14.52
C GLU A 109 19.38 -2.40 -13.16
N ARG A 110 18.49 -2.43 -12.14
CA ARG A 110 18.81 -1.93 -10.80
C ARG A 110 17.93 -2.62 -9.77
N ILE A 111 18.51 -2.90 -8.61
CA ILE A 111 17.76 -3.38 -7.45
C ILE A 111 18.12 -2.56 -6.21
N THR A 112 17.11 -2.13 -5.47
CA THR A 112 17.27 -1.36 -4.23
C THR A 112 16.63 -2.12 -3.08
N PHE A 113 17.42 -2.40 -2.05
CA PHE A 113 16.99 -3.01 -0.80
C PHE A 113 16.85 -1.94 0.26
N THR A 114 15.68 -1.87 0.88
CA THR A 114 15.39 -0.98 2.00
C THR A 114 15.13 -1.83 3.23
N PHE A 115 15.97 -1.67 4.23
CA PHE A 115 15.84 -2.35 5.51
C PHE A 115 15.63 -1.33 6.62
N SER A 116 14.60 -1.53 7.43
CA SER A 116 14.25 -0.67 8.54
C SER A 116 13.93 -1.51 9.78
N VAL A 117 14.23 -0.99 10.97
CA VAL A 117 14.10 -1.72 12.23
C VAL A 117 13.57 -0.80 13.33
N ASP A 118 12.82 -1.36 14.27
CA ASP A 118 12.39 -0.68 15.50
C ASP A 118 13.43 -0.71 16.62
N THR A 119 14.43 -1.61 16.48
CA THR A 119 15.57 -1.74 17.39
C THR A 119 16.86 -1.97 16.63
N LYS A 120 17.99 -1.46 17.13
CA LYS A 120 19.31 -1.58 16.47
C LYS A 120 19.93 -2.99 16.54
N SER A 121 19.25 -3.94 17.18
CA SER A 121 19.74 -5.31 17.33
C SER A 121 19.57 -6.17 16.09
N SER A 122 18.76 -5.74 15.11
CA SER A 122 18.54 -6.48 13.87
C SER A 122 19.52 -6.07 12.78
N ARG A 123 19.93 -7.04 11.96
CA ARG A 123 20.92 -6.88 10.89
C ARG A 123 20.46 -7.55 9.61
N LEU A 124 20.85 -6.93 8.47
CA LEU A 124 20.63 -7.47 7.12
C LEU A 124 21.98 -7.88 6.51
N VAL A 125 22.04 -9.08 5.95
CA VAL A 125 23.11 -9.56 5.08
C VAL A 125 22.51 -9.90 3.73
N LEU A 126 23.03 -9.29 2.67
CA LEU A 126 22.65 -9.60 1.29
C LEU A 126 23.73 -10.45 0.64
N LYS A 127 23.32 -11.52 -0.04
CA LYS A 127 24.20 -12.40 -0.82
C LYS A 127 23.78 -12.42 -2.28
N GLN A 128 24.76 -12.34 -3.14
CA GLN A 128 24.60 -12.46 -4.60
C GLN A 128 24.36 -13.93 -4.99
N PRO A 129 24.00 -14.24 -6.24
CA PRO A 129 23.82 -15.61 -6.72
C PRO A 129 25.03 -16.52 -6.52
N ASP A 130 26.24 -15.96 -6.59
CA ASP A 130 27.50 -16.66 -6.33
C ASP A 130 27.77 -16.95 -4.84
N GLY A 131 26.88 -16.49 -3.93
CA GLY A 131 26.99 -16.62 -2.48
C GLY A 131 27.81 -15.56 -1.78
N ASN A 132 28.46 -14.65 -2.52
CA ASN A 132 29.24 -13.57 -1.96
C ASN A 132 28.33 -12.51 -1.32
N ALA A 133 28.69 -12.07 -0.11
CA ALA A 133 27.94 -11.02 0.58
C ALA A 133 28.29 -9.64 0.00
N ILE A 134 27.28 -8.79 -0.16
CA ILE A 134 27.45 -7.36 -0.42
C ILE A 134 28.09 -6.72 0.81
N ARG A 135 29.17 -5.98 0.59
CA ARG A 135 29.93 -5.25 1.60
C ARG A 135 30.05 -3.79 1.18
N GLU A 136 30.42 -2.94 2.13
CA GLU A 136 30.82 -1.57 1.82
C GLU A 136 31.92 -1.54 0.75
N GLY A 137 31.74 -0.69 -0.27
CA GLY A 137 32.64 -0.61 -1.40
C GLY A 137 32.52 -1.72 -2.47
N SER A 138 31.49 -2.60 -2.37
CA SER A 138 31.20 -3.58 -3.44
C SER A 138 30.97 -2.87 -4.77
N PRO A 139 31.47 -3.43 -5.91
CA PRO A 139 31.31 -2.81 -7.23
C PRO A 139 29.83 -2.51 -7.57
N ARG A 140 29.60 -1.36 -8.20
CA ARG A 140 28.24 -0.92 -8.63
C ARG A 140 27.21 -0.84 -7.51
N THR A 141 27.66 -0.75 -6.27
CA THR A 141 26.80 -0.71 -5.09
C THR A 141 26.86 0.66 -4.43
N GLU A 142 25.71 1.28 -4.21
CA GLU A 142 25.53 2.44 -3.35
C GLU A 142 24.91 1.93 -2.05
N ASP A 143 25.63 2.13 -0.94
CA ASP A 143 25.27 1.60 0.37
C ASP A 143 25.16 2.74 1.37
N THR A 144 23.96 2.95 1.88
CA THR A 144 23.65 4.04 2.80
C THR A 144 23.19 3.48 4.13
N GLU A 145 24.05 3.59 5.13
CA GLU A 145 23.71 3.21 6.49
C GLU A 145 22.92 4.32 7.17
N LEU A 146 21.84 3.93 7.83
CA LEU A 146 20.96 4.76 8.64
C LEU A 146 21.05 4.31 10.10
N ASN A 147 20.70 5.20 11.02
CA ASN A 147 20.68 4.88 12.45
C ASN A 147 19.77 3.66 12.77
N CYS A 148 18.66 3.52 12.04
CA CYS A 148 17.67 2.46 12.23
C CYS A 148 17.32 1.75 10.92
N GLY A 149 18.33 1.50 10.08
CA GLY A 149 18.11 0.81 8.82
C GLY A 149 19.27 0.95 7.84
N ARG A 150 19.03 0.52 6.61
CA ARG A 150 20.03 0.52 5.56
C ARG A 150 19.36 0.56 4.20
N ILE A 151 19.91 1.31 3.26
CA ILE A 151 19.47 1.36 1.87
C ILE A 151 20.64 0.93 0.98
N ILE A 152 20.47 -0.15 0.24
CA ILE A 152 21.50 -0.72 -0.63
C ILE A 152 20.95 -0.77 -2.06
N THR A 153 21.58 -0.06 -2.98
CA THR A 153 21.24 -0.07 -4.40
C THR A 153 22.35 -0.71 -5.20
N VAL A 154 22.04 -1.70 -6.01
CA VAL A 154 22.99 -2.39 -6.91
C VAL A 154 22.58 -2.11 -8.35
N ALA A 155 23.47 -1.51 -9.12
CA ALA A 155 23.28 -1.28 -10.55
C ALA A 155 23.77 -2.48 -11.37
N LYS A 156 22.95 -2.90 -12.37
CA LYS A 156 23.20 -4.08 -13.21
C LYS A 156 23.51 -5.31 -12.35
N PRO A 157 22.58 -5.73 -11.48
CA PRO A 157 22.79 -6.90 -10.64
C PRO A 157 22.94 -8.15 -11.50
N GLU A 158 23.67 -9.13 -11.00
CA GLU A 158 23.71 -10.45 -11.63
C GLU A 158 22.33 -11.10 -11.53
N ALA A 159 21.81 -11.60 -12.66
CA ALA A 159 20.54 -12.35 -12.67
C ALA A 159 20.72 -13.69 -11.96
N GLY A 160 19.72 -14.10 -11.19
CA GLY A 160 19.75 -15.33 -10.41
C GLY A 160 19.05 -15.19 -9.06
N SER A 161 19.24 -16.16 -8.18
CA SER A 161 18.67 -16.13 -6.84
C SER A 161 19.58 -15.39 -5.86
N TRP A 162 19.17 -14.18 -5.51
CA TRP A 162 19.77 -13.43 -4.41
C TRP A 162 19.19 -13.88 -3.09
N ARG A 163 19.92 -13.67 -2.00
CA ARG A 163 19.46 -14.01 -0.66
C ARG A 163 19.59 -12.83 0.29
N ALA A 164 18.50 -12.54 1.01
CA ALA A 164 18.49 -11.65 2.15
C ALA A 164 18.40 -12.47 3.44
N GLU A 165 19.32 -12.25 4.39
CA GLU A 165 19.32 -12.87 5.71
C GLU A 165 19.12 -11.77 6.75
N VAL A 166 18.00 -11.83 7.49
CA VAL A 166 17.67 -10.89 8.56
C VAL A 166 17.80 -11.63 9.89
N SER A 167 18.60 -11.11 10.81
CA SER A 167 18.86 -11.71 12.12
C SER A 167 18.81 -10.67 13.22
N GLY A 168 18.55 -11.10 14.46
CA GLY A 168 18.52 -10.25 15.64
C GLY A 168 17.18 -10.27 16.36
N SER A 169 16.76 -9.15 16.94
CA SER A 169 15.51 -9.03 17.70
C SER A 169 14.80 -7.72 17.38
N GLY A 170 13.48 -7.66 17.64
CA GLY A 170 12.63 -6.53 17.32
C GLY A 170 11.91 -6.70 16.00
N THR A 171 11.12 -5.67 15.60
CA THR A 171 10.38 -5.67 14.34
C THR A 171 11.27 -5.13 13.24
N TYR A 172 11.25 -5.80 12.10
CA TYR A 172 11.90 -5.32 10.88
C TYR A 172 10.92 -5.18 9.74
N TRP A 173 11.29 -4.34 8.77
CA TRP A 173 10.66 -4.18 7.46
C TRP A 173 11.75 -4.28 6.42
N LEU A 174 11.54 -5.14 5.45
CA LEU A 174 12.46 -5.37 4.34
C LEU A 174 11.69 -5.27 3.02
N GLU A 175 12.13 -4.40 2.16
CA GLU A 175 11.65 -4.30 0.79
C GLU A 175 12.82 -4.38 -0.18
N ALA A 176 12.62 -5.07 -1.30
CA ALA A 176 13.48 -4.97 -2.46
C ALA A 176 12.66 -4.51 -3.66
N GLN A 177 13.11 -3.45 -4.32
CA GLN A 177 12.51 -2.89 -5.54
C GLN A 177 13.45 -3.10 -6.70
N ALA A 178 12.94 -3.60 -7.83
CA ALA A 178 13.71 -3.77 -9.06
C ALA A 178 13.17 -2.87 -10.17
N GLN A 179 14.08 -2.19 -10.87
CA GLN A 179 13.81 -1.55 -12.14
C GLN A 179 14.06 -2.57 -13.25
N SER A 180 13.03 -2.98 -13.98
CA SER A 180 13.13 -4.00 -15.04
C SER A 180 11.99 -3.85 -16.05
N GLU A 181 12.05 -4.61 -17.14
CA GLU A 181 10.96 -4.66 -18.13
C GLU A 181 9.72 -5.39 -17.62
N ILE A 182 9.86 -6.15 -16.52
CA ILE A 182 8.76 -6.88 -15.89
C ILE A 182 8.28 -6.11 -14.66
N TYR A 183 7.05 -5.55 -14.70
CA TYR A 183 6.48 -4.77 -13.61
C TYR A 183 4.96 -4.80 -13.60
N PHE A 184 4.33 -4.60 -12.44
CA PHE A 184 2.90 -4.41 -12.33
C PHE A 184 2.49 -3.06 -12.89
N ILE A 185 1.51 -3.07 -13.79
CA ILE A 185 0.79 -1.87 -14.24
C ILE A 185 -0.38 -1.61 -13.30
N SER A 186 -1.17 -2.65 -12.98
CA SER A 186 -2.29 -2.57 -12.04
C SER A 186 -2.62 -3.93 -11.43
N ALA A 187 -3.25 -3.92 -10.26
CA ALA A 187 -4.01 -5.05 -9.71
C ALA A 187 -5.17 -4.49 -8.91
N GLU A 188 -6.39 -4.81 -9.30
CA GLU A 188 -7.60 -4.20 -8.77
C GLU A 188 -8.70 -5.24 -8.58
N PHE A 189 -9.44 -5.13 -7.48
CA PHE A 189 -10.70 -5.84 -7.37
C PHE A 189 -11.77 -5.09 -8.14
N VAL A 190 -12.51 -5.82 -8.96
CA VAL A 190 -13.48 -5.28 -9.90
C VAL A 190 -14.83 -5.97 -9.75
N LYS A 191 -15.87 -5.33 -10.21
CA LYS A 191 -17.21 -5.90 -10.33
C LYS A 191 -17.82 -5.54 -11.68
N LEU A 192 -18.68 -6.41 -12.18
CA LEU A 192 -19.48 -6.13 -13.35
C LEU A 192 -20.43 -4.95 -13.03
N GLY A 193 -20.49 -3.98 -13.93
CA GLY A 193 -21.30 -2.78 -13.78
C GLY A 193 -21.42 -2.05 -15.09
N GLY A 194 -21.91 -0.81 -15.02
CA GLY A 194 -22.18 0.02 -16.18
C GLY A 194 -23.67 0.13 -16.51
N ARG A 195 -24.00 0.89 -17.54
CA ARG A 195 -25.34 1.03 -18.09
C ARG A 195 -25.47 0.15 -19.32
N PRO A 196 -26.70 -0.21 -19.75
CA PRO A 196 -26.93 -1.03 -20.95
C PRO A 196 -26.14 -0.52 -22.16
N GLY A 197 -25.37 -1.39 -22.80
CA GLY A 197 -24.48 -1.09 -23.92
C GLY A 197 -23.10 -0.50 -23.53
N HIS A 198 -22.84 -0.34 -22.23
CA HIS A 198 -21.57 0.11 -21.65
C HIS A 198 -21.25 -0.71 -20.40
N GLU A 199 -21.59 -2.00 -20.41
CA GLU A 199 -21.24 -2.92 -19.34
C GLU A 199 -19.76 -3.25 -19.40
N GLY A 200 -19.13 -3.42 -18.20
CA GLY A 200 -17.73 -3.75 -18.08
C GLY A 200 -17.34 -4.07 -16.65
N LEU A 201 -16.07 -4.33 -16.46
CA LEU A 201 -15.48 -4.51 -15.14
C LEU A 201 -15.05 -3.14 -14.61
N PHE A 202 -15.60 -2.76 -13.48
CA PHE A 202 -15.30 -1.49 -12.82
C PHE A 202 -14.64 -1.76 -11.47
N LYS A 203 -13.58 -1.02 -11.17
CA LYS A 203 -12.92 -1.06 -9.88
C LYS A 203 -13.91 -0.86 -8.74
N ILE A 204 -13.85 -1.72 -7.73
CA ILE A 204 -14.60 -1.51 -6.50
C ILE A 204 -13.97 -0.37 -5.69
N GLN A 205 -14.77 0.29 -4.89
CA GLN A 205 -14.24 1.21 -3.89
C GLN A 205 -13.87 0.44 -2.61
N GLY A 206 -12.73 0.81 -2.02
CA GLY A 206 -12.25 0.19 -0.80
C GLY A 206 -11.76 -1.25 -0.97
N GLN A 207 -12.01 -2.07 0.03
CA GLN A 207 -11.55 -3.46 0.11
C GLN A 207 -12.64 -4.44 -0.38
N PRO A 208 -12.26 -5.61 -0.93
CA PRO A 208 -13.22 -6.66 -1.26
C PRO A 208 -13.92 -7.17 0.01
N LEU A 209 -15.18 -7.57 -0.13
CA LEU A 209 -16.03 -7.92 0.99
C LEU A 209 -15.94 -9.41 1.35
N ALA A 210 -15.81 -9.69 2.63
CA ALA A 210 -15.78 -11.06 3.14
C ALA A 210 -17.10 -11.78 2.84
N GLY A 211 -16.98 -13.00 2.29
CA GLY A 211 -18.15 -13.84 1.96
C GLY A 211 -18.87 -13.46 0.66
N GLU A 212 -18.41 -12.43 -0.05
CA GLU A 212 -18.90 -12.09 -1.39
C GLU A 212 -17.92 -12.56 -2.47
N PRO A 213 -18.38 -12.89 -3.70
CA PRO A 213 -17.51 -13.16 -4.83
C PRO A 213 -16.60 -11.96 -5.10
N ALA A 214 -15.31 -12.21 -5.25
CA ALA A 214 -14.32 -11.18 -5.53
C ALA A 214 -13.62 -11.48 -6.85
N THR A 215 -13.72 -10.58 -7.83
CA THR A 215 -13.00 -10.68 -9.10
C THR A 215 -11.77 -9.80 -9.06
N LEU A 216 -10.60 -10.38 -9.28
CA LEU A 216 -9.34 -9.67 -9.43
C LEU A 216 -9.04 -9.50 -10.93
N GLN A 217 -8.67 -8.27 -11.30
CA GLN A 217 -8.06 -7.96 -12.58
C GLN A 217 -6.65 -7.42 -12.34
N ALA A 218 -5.65 -7.98 -13.02
CA ALA A 218 -4.27 -7.56 -12.89
C ALA A 218 -3.62 -7.42 -14.27
N THR A 219 -2.81 -6.39 -14.43
CA THR A 219 -2.08 -6.10 -15.67
C THR A 219 -0.59 -6.00 -15.34
N VAL A 220 0.22 -6.75 -16.06
CA VAL A 220 1.67 -6.84 -15.88
C VAL A 220 2.34 -6.56 -17.22
N SER A 221 3.27 -5.60 -17.28
CA SER A 221 4.21 -5.50 -18.39
C SER A 221 5.21 -6.63 -18.25
N ALA A 222 5.21 -7.54 -19.19
CA ALA A 222 5.95 -8.79 -19.08
C ALA A 222 6.20 -9.38 -20.48
N ALA A 223 6.76 -8.56 -21.39
CA ALA A 223 7.10 -8.98 -22.73
C ALA A 223 7.95 -10.27 -22.70
N GLU A 224 7.56 -11.24 -23.49
CA GLU A 224 8.28 -12.52 -23.64
C GLU A 224 8.44 -13.35 -22.35
N THR A 225 7.56 -13.16 -21.34
CA THR A 225 7.60 -14.02 -20.15
C THR A 225 6.94 -15.37 -20.42
N ARG A 226 7.36 -16.37 -19.65
CA ARG A 226 6.81 -17.74 -19.71
C ARG A 226 6.23 -18.12 -18.36
N MET A 227 5.13 -18.91 -18.41
CA MET A 227 4.52 -19.50 -17.22
C MET A 227 4.21 -18.50 -16.10
N ALA A 228 3.79 -17.28 -16.47
CA ALA A 228 3.40 -16.29 -15.47
C ALA A 228 2.20 -16.79 -14.65
N THR A 229 2.33 -16.71 -13.32
CA THR A 229 1.33 -17.18 -12.37
C THR A 229 1.06 -16.10 -11.35
N LEU A 230 -0.20 -15.72 -11.16
CA LEU A 230 -0.62 -14.87 -10.04
C LEU A 230 -0.79 -15.67 -8.76
N SER A 231 -0.47 -15.06 -7.65
CA SER A 231 -0.67 -15.61 -6.31
C SER A 231 -1.06 -14.53 -5.31
N LEU A 232 -1.69 -14.94 -4.22
CA LEU A 232 -1.88 -14.13 -3.03
C LEU A 232 -0.78 -14.49 -2.03
N VAL A 233 -0.17 -13.48 -1.44
CA VAL A 233 0.94 -13.63 -0.49
C VAL A 233 0.65 -12.87 0.81
N SER A 234 1.12 -13.40 1.93
CA SER A 234 0.97 -12.79 3.26
C SER A 234 1.90 -11.58 3.43
N GLU A 235 1.75 -10.86 4.54
CA GLU A 235 2.67 -9.79 4.94
C GLU A 235 4.09 -10.30 5.27
N SER A 236 4.24 -11.59 5.60
CA SER A 236 5.56 -12.23 5.78
C SER A 236 6.22 -12.67 4.48
N GLY A 237 5.51 -12.56 3.33
CA GLY A 237 6.00 -12.99 2.02
C GLY A 237 5.65 -14.43 1.65
N ASP A 238 4.90 -15.16 2.50
CA ASP A 238 4.53 -16.54 2.25
C ASP A 238 3.38 -16.62 1.23
N VAL A 239 3.47 -17.58 0.30
CA VAL A 239 2.39 -17.83 -0.67
C VAL A 239 1.19 -18.46 0.04
N LEU A 240 0.10 -17.69 0.13
CA LEU A 240 -1.18 -18.16 0.67
C LEU A 240 -1.95 -19.01 -0.35
N GLN A 241 -1.92 -18.57 -1.61
CA GLN A 241 -2.69 -19.21 -2.67
C GLN A 241 -2.14 -18.87 -4.05
N LYS A 242 -2.03 -19.89 -4.93
CA LYS A 242 -1.84 -19.67 -6.36
C LYS A 242 -3.19 -19.54 -7.04
N LEU A 243 -3.33 -18.54 -7.90
CA LEU A 243 -4.59 -18.23 -8.56
C LEU A 243 -4.68 -18.91 -9.93
N ARG A 244 -5.86 -19.46 -10.23
CA ARG A 244 -6.20 -19.90 -11.57
C ARG A 244 -6.92 -18.76 -12.26
N MET A 245 -6.22 -18.08 -13.16
CA MET A 245 -6.72 -16.90 -13.85
C MET A 245 -6.78 -17.17 -15.34
N THR A 246 -7.72 -16.53 -16.00
CA THR A 246 -7.71 -16.43 -17.45
C THR A 246 -6.73 -15.35 -17.86
N VAL A 247 -5.82 -15.66 -18.76
CA VAL A 247 -4.90 -14.69 -19.36
C VAL A 247 -5.47 -14.28 -20.71
N ALA A 248 -5.71 -13.01 -20.89
CA ALA A 248 -6.12 -12.45 -22.16
C ALA A 248 -4.87 -12.10 -22.98
N GLY A 249 -4.74 -12.74 -24.17
CA GLY A 249 -3.69 -12.40 -25.12
C GLY A 249 -2.29 -12.91 -24.73
N GLU A 250 -2.13 -14.23 -24.63
CA GLU A 250 -0.85 -14.88 -24.25
C GLU A 250 0.40 -14.42 -25.04
N GLU A 251 0.22 -13.75 -26.18
CA GLU A 251 1.28 -13.20 -27.03
C GLU A 251 1.33 -11.66 -26.99
N ARG A 252 0.60 -11.02 -26.06
CA ARG A 252 0.52 -9.55 -25.98
C ARG A 252 1.21 -9.05 -24.72
N ASP A 253 1.96 -7.99 -24.87
CA ASP A 253 2.39 -7.13 -23.77
C ASP A 253 1.42 -5.91 -23.72
N PRO A 254 0.79 -5.59 -22.59
CA PRO A 254 0.88 -6.27 -21.29
C PRO A 254 0.04 -7.55 -21.16
N LEU A 255 0.43 -8.43 -20.23
CA LEU A 255 -0.38 -9.58 -19.82
C LEU A 255 -1.53 -9.13 -18.93
N GLU A 256 -2.75 -9.51 -19.30
CA GLU A 256 -3.95 -9.22 -18.52
C GLU A 256 -4.50 -10.50 -17.90
N PHE A 257 -4.68 -10.50 -16.59
CA PHE A 257 -5.23 -11.59 -15.81
C PHE A 257 -6.59 -11.20 -15.25
N THR A 258 -7.59 -12.04 -15.39
CA THR A 258 -8.91 -11.82 -14.78
C THR A 258 -9.48 -13.12 -14.25
N GLY A 259 -10.05 -13.10 -13.03
CA GLY A 259 -10.71 -14.27 -12.46
C GLY A 259 -11.26 -14.04 -11.06
N GLU A 260 -12.11 -14.97 -10.62
CA GLU A 260 -12.60 -14.99 -9.26
C GLU A 260 -11.52 -15.48 -8.30
N VAL A 261 -11.45 -14.84 -7.14
CA VAL A 261 -10.43 -15.06 -6.12
C VAL A 261 -11.11 -15.33 -4.78
N PRO A 262 -10.88 -16.50 -4.18
CA PRO A 262 -11.25 -16.72 -2.79
C PRO A 262 -10.37 -15.85 -1.89
N LEU A 263 -11.01 -15.03 -1.06
CA LEU A 263 -10.31 -14.08 -0.20
C LEU A 263 -9.72 -14.78 1.02
N PRO A 264 -8.40 -14.60 1.31
CA PRO A 264 -7.80 -15.08 2.56
C PRO A 264 -8.44 -14.43 3.79
N GLY A 265 -8.42 -15.15 4.93
CA GLY A 265 -8.85 -14.61 6.23
C GLY A 265 -7.81 -13.69 6.89
N VAL A 266 -6.67 -13.46 6.24
CA VAL A 266 -5.58 -12.58 6.69
C VAL A 266 -5.27 -11.55 5.60
N PRO A 267 -4.64 -10.42 5.94
CA PRO A 267 -4.19 -9.47 4.93
C PRO A 267 -3.24 -10.10 3.91
N PHE A 268 -3.31 -9.66 2.67
CA PHE A 268 -2.57 -10.24 1.56
C PHE A 268 -2.21 -9.20 0.49
N ARG A 269 -1.19 -9.53 -0.31
CA ARG A 269 -0.81 -8.80 -1.54
C ARG A 269 -1.00 -9.70 -2.75
N VAL A 270 -1.10 -9.08 -3.93
CA VAL A 270 -1.07 -9.79 -5.21
C VAL A 270 0.37 -9.88 -5.67
N ALA A 271 0.79 -11.07 -6.09
CA ALA A 271 2.11 -11.29 -6.65
C ALA A 271 2.00 -12.01 -7.99
N VAL A 272 2.93 -11.73 -8.90
CA VAL A 272 3.16 -12.50 -10.12
C VAL A 272 4.56 -13.10 -10.08
N SER A 273 4.69 -14.34 -10.52
CA SER A 273 5.97 -15.04 -10.65
C SER A 273 5.99 -15.84 -11.95
N GLY A 274 7.18 -16.05 -12.50
CA GLY A 274 7.36 -16.79 -13.75
C GLY A 274 8.82 -16.84 -14.16
N GLN A 275 9.03 -17.03 -15.46
CA GLN A 275 10.35 -16.99 -16.09
C GLN A 275 10.38 -15.91 -17.17
N ASP A 276 11.49 -15.18 -17.27
CA ASP A 276 11.74 -14.26 -18.37
C ASP A 276 12.11 -15.01 -19.68
N ALA A 277 12.35 -14.28 -20.76
CA ALA A 277 12.71 -14.84 -22.05
C ALA A 277 13.98 -15.72 -22.02
N LYS A 278 14.89 -15.45 -21.08
CA LYS A 278 16.13 -16.21 -20.88
C LYS A 278 15.99 -17.36 -19.89
N GLY A 279 14.78 -17.59 -19.36
CA GLY A 279 14.50 -18.64 -18.39
C GLY A 279 14.87 -18.30 -16.96
N MET A 280 15.23 -17.06 -16.67
CA MET A 280 15.51 -16.61 -15.31
C MET A 280 14.20 -16.39 -14.56
N GLN A 281 14.15 -16.81 -13.30
CA GLN A 281 12.99 -16.62 -12.44
C GLN A 281 12.78 -15.16 -12.12
N PHE A 282 11.51 -14.72 -12.11
CA PHE A 282 11.12 -13.41 -11.60
C PHE A 282 9.98 -13.53 -10.61
N GLN A 283 9.86 -12.52 -9.76
CA GLN A 283 8.74 -12.31 -8.85
C GLN A 283 8.48 -10.81 -8.73
N ARG A 284 7.20 -10.41 -8.75
CA ARG A 284 6.79 -9.02 -8.52
C ARG A 284 5.59 -9.00 -7.57
N PHE A 285 5.59 -8.05 -6.67
CA PHE A 285 4.48 -7.80 -5.75
C PHE A 285 3.78 -6.51 -6.14
N PHE A 286 2.47 -6.54 -6.13
CA PHE A 286 1.69 -5.31 -6.17
C PHE A 286 1.70 -4.67 -4.77
N GLY A 287 2.10 -3.40 -4.68
CA GLY A 287 2.36 -2.72 -3.40
C GLY A 287 1.21 -2.73 -2.39
N PRO A 288 -0.02 -2.33 -2.77
CA PRO A 288 -1.15 -2.26 -1.85
C PRO A 288 -1.47 -3.57 -1.13
N LEU A 289 -1.80 -3.45 0.17
CA LEU A 289 -2.28 -4.54 0.99
C LEU A 289 -3.80 -4.63 0.89
N PHE A 290 -4.30 -5.82 0.64
CA PHE A 290 -5.72 -6.13 0.61
C PHE A 290 -6.13 -6.96 1.83
N HIS A 291 -7.40 -6.87 2.19
CA HIS A 291 -8.01 -7.77 3.18
C HIS A 291 -9.49 -7.98 2.88
N ALA A 292 -10.03 -9.09 3.32
CA ALA A 292 -11.46 -9.35 3.24
C ALA A 292 -12.20 -8.50 4.30
N ALA A 293 -12.82 -7.40 3.88
CA ALA A 293 -13.50 -6.50 4.80
C ALA A 293 -14.85 -7.06 5.24
N THR A 294 -15.14 -7.01 6.55
CA THR A 294 -16.44 -7.35 7.12
C THR A 294 -17.34 -6.12 7.35
N VAL A 295 -16.97 -4.99 6.81
CA VAL A 295 -17.78 -3.78 6.76
C VAL A 295 -17.85 -3.28 5.32
N ALA A 296 -19.05 -2.97 4.84
CA ALA A 296 -19.29 -2.34 3.56
C ALA A 296 -19.70 -0.88 3.76
N LEU A 297 -19.14 0.03 2.98
CA LEU A 297 -19.57 1.42 2.85
C LEU A 297 -20.05 1.64 1.43
N ILE A 298 -21.32 2.02 1.29
CA ILE A 298 -21.98 2.18 -0.02
C ILE A 298 -22.54 3.59 -0.10
N PRO A 299 -21.92 4.48 -0.90
CA PRO A 299 -22.50 5.78 -1.16
C PRO A 299 -23.73 5.63 -2.05
N LYS A 300 -24.81 6.36 -1.78
CA LYS A 300 -25.98 6.37 -2.67
C LYS A 300 -25.73 7.02 -4.02
N MET A 301 -24.76 7.94 -4.07
CA MET A 301 -24.30 8.59 -5.29
C MET A 301 -22.78 8.61 -5.31
N ALA A 302 -22.19 8.34 -6.48
CA ALA A 302 -20.73 8.31 -6.65
C ALA A 302 -20.13 9.71 -6.84
N PHE A 303 -20.94 10.71 -7.18
CA PHE A 303 -20.50 12.10 -7.37
C PHE A 303 -21.63 13.07 -7.02
N TYR A 304 -21.25 14.29 -6.66
CA TYR A 304 -22.15 15.41 -6.42
C TYR A 304 -21.70 16.65 -7.18
N GLU A 305 -22.64 17.27 -7.88
CA GLU A 305 -22.48 18.64 -8.38
C GLU A 305 -23.10 19.59 -7.37
N LEU A 306 -22.33 20.56 -6.93
CA LEU A 306 -22.67 21.50 -5.87
C LEU A 306 -22.52 22.94 -6.37
N ALA A 307 -23.55 23.77 -6.19
CA ALA A 307 -23.42 25.18 -6.50
C ALA A 307 -22.68 25.96 -5.39
N PRO A 308 -21.93 27.04 -5.70
CA PRO A 308 -21.41 27.95 -4.69
C PRO A 308 -22.49 28.44 -3.75
N GLY A 309 -22.25 28.42 -2.44
CA GLY A 309 -23.21 28.79 -1.40
C GLY A 309 -24.28 27.73 -1.10
N SER A 310 -24.28 26.59 -1.79
CA SER A 310 -25.25 25.54 -1.58
C SER A 310 -24.88 24.58 -0.46
N THR A 311 -25.91 23.90 0.07
CA THR A 311 -25.77 22.81 1.03
C THR A 311 -26.52 21.58 0.52
N ARG A 312 -25.88 20.42 0.61
CA ARG A 312 -26.43 19.11 0.24
C ARG A 312 -26.12 18.07 1.30
N GLU A 313 -26.83 16.95 1.28
CA GLU A 313 -26.53 15.78 2.12
C GLU A 313 -26.06 14.63 1.23
N ALA A 314 -24.87 14.09 1.50
CA ALA A 314 -24.40 12.84 0.94
C ALA A 314 -24.82 11.70 1.88
N GLU A 315 -25.53 10.72 1.34
CA GLU A 315 -26.05 9.58 2.09
C GLU A 315 -25.20 8.34 1.85
N PHE A 316 -24.92 7.62 2.93
CA PHE A 316 -24.17 6.37 2.94
C PHE A 316 -24.96 5.27 3.65
N GLU A 317 -24.86 4.08 3.10
CA GLU A 317 -25.22 2.85 3.77
C GLU A 317 -23.97 2.22 4.37
N ILE A 318 -24.05 1.71 5.60
CA ILE A 318 -23.01 0.94 6.25
C ILE A 318 -23.57 -0.43 6.61
N ARG A 319 -22.94 -1.51 6.14
CA ARG A 319 -23.34 -2.89 6.44
C ARG A 319 -22.27 -3.59 7.26
N ASN A 320 -22.67 -4.20 8.36
CA ASN A 320 -21.82 -5.12 9.11
C ASN A 320 -22.04 -6.54 8.56
N LEU A 321 -21.00 -7.14 7.98
CA LEU A 321 -21.02 -8.50 7.44
C LEU A 321 -20.56 -9.55 8.45
N GLY A 322 -20.19 -9.13 9.66
CA GLY A 322 -19.70 -9.99 10.73
C GLY A 322 -20.58 -9.96 12.00
N PRO A 323 -20.02 -10.40 13.13
CA PRO A 323 -20.66 -10.31 14.45
C PRO A 323 -21.00 -8.86 14.83
N ALA A 324 -21.94 -8.67 15.77
CA ALA A 324 -22.29 -7.35 16.29
C ALA A 324 -21.06 -6.58 16.78
N ARG A 325 -20.91 -5.31 16.35
CA ARG A 325 -19.77 -4.45 16.71
C ARG A 325 -20.05 -2.98 16.45
N SER A 326 -19.16 -2.14 16.98
CA SER A 326 -19.16 -0.70 16.72
C SER A 326 -18.09 -0.35 15.69
N PHE A 327 -18.41 0.62 14.85
CA PHE A 327 -17.51 1.18 13.85
C PHE A 327 -17.30 2.66 14.15
N GLU A 328 -16.06 3.10 14.07
CA GLU A 328 -15.70 4.52 13.99
C GLU A 328 -15.75 4.93 12.52
N VAL A 329 -16.53 5.96 12.22
CA VAL A 329 -16.63 6.55 10.88
C VAL A 329 -15.90 7.89 10.90
N VAL A 330 -14.94 8.04 10.02
CA VAL A 330 -14.16 9.27 9.79
C VAL A 330 -14.46 9.77 8.39
N VAL A 331 -14.68 11.08 8.28
CA VAL A 331 -14.95 11.76 7.01
C VAL A 331 -13.91 12.86 6.83
N THR A 332 -13.26 12.87 5.67
CA THR A 332 -12.26 13.88 5.31
C THR A 332 -12.45 14.37 3.89
N ASP A 333 -12.18 15.64 3.67
CA ASP A 333 -12.10 16.29 2.37
C ASP A 333 -11.05 17.41 2.42
N ALA A 334 -10.38 17.68 1.31
CA ALA A 334 -9.28 18.67 1.27
C ALA A 334 -9.81 20.11 1.36
N ARG A 335 -11.02 20.36 0.85
CA ARG A 335 -11.64 21.70 0.80
C ARG A 335 -12.49 22.03 2.03
N ARG A 336 -12.70 21.07 2.93
CA ARG A 336 -13.55 21.22 4.12
C ARG A 336 -15.00 21.60 3.80
N PHE A 337 -15.52 21.05 2.70
CA PHE A 337 -16.94 21.15 2.36
C PHE A 337 -17.81 20.26 3.26
N ALA A 338 -17.24 19.18 3.77
CA ALA A 338 -17.95 18.23 4.62
C ALA A 338 -18.05 18.69 6.07
N THR A 339 -19.23 18.57 6.65
CA THR A 339 -19.47 18.70 8.08
C THR A 339 -20.10 17.41 8.59
N PHE A 340 -19.34 16.64 9.38
CA PHE A 340 -19.79 15.36 9.92
C PHE A 340 -19.57 15.23 11.43
N GLY A 341 -18.76 16.08 12.02
CA GLY A 341 -18.06 15.88 13.29
C GLY A 341 -16.76 15.13 13.05
N GLU A 342 -15.77 15.30 13.91
CA GLU A 342 -14.45 14.73 13.68
C GLU A 342 -14.48 13.20 13.58
N ARG A 343 -15.32 12.54 14.39
CA ARG A 343 -15.47 11.09 14.43
C ARG A 343 -16.88 10.71 14.90
N ARG A 344 -17.46 9.68 14.33
CA ARG A 344 -18.79 9.19 14.74
C ARG A 344 -18.76 7.69 14.96
N SER A 345 -19.28 7.22 16.09
CA SER A 345 -19.46 5.79 16.37
C SER A 345 -20.84 5.33 15.90
N ILE A 346 -20.87 4.22 15.16
CA ILE A 346 -22.08 3.54 14.69
C ILE A 346 -22.03 2.10 15.16
N THR A 347 -23.00 1.69 15.99
CA THR A 347 -23.10 0.31 16.47
C THR A 347 -24.12 -0.45 15.63
N LEU A 348 -23.72 -1.60 15.09
CA LEU A 348 -24.56 -2.48 14.28
C LEU A 348 -24.57 -3.89 14.85
N GLY A 349 -25.74 -4.50 14.85
CA GLY A 349 -25.92 -5.93 15.13
C GLY A 349 -25.20 -6.80 14.08
N ALA A 350 -25.19 -8.10 14.30
CA ALA A 350 -24.67 -9.06 13.32
C ALA A 350 -25.47 -8.96 12.02
N HIS A 351 -24.78 -8.82 10.89
CA HIS A 351 -25.35 -8.69 9.54
C HIS A 351 -26.38 -7.55 9.39
N GLN A 352 -26.31 -6.54 10.25
CA GLN A 352 -27.21 -5.40 10.22
C GLN A 352 -26.70 -4.32 9.27
N THR A 353 -27.64 -3.63 8.64
CA THR A 353 -27.44 -2.43 7.82
C THR A 353 -27.90 -1.20 8.58
N GLY A 354 -27.13 -0.14 8.50
CA GLY A 354 -27.44 1.20 8.97
C GLY A 354 -27.20 2.24 7.89
N SER A 355 -27.56 3.48 8.18
CA SER A 355 -27.28 4.60 7.27
C SER A 355 -26.84 5.84 8.06
N PHE A 356 -26.12 6.72 7.38
CA PHE A 356 -25.74 8.02 7.91
C PHE A 356 -25.63 9.04 6.78
N LYS A 357 -25.61 10.32 7.17
CA LYS A 357 -25.53 11.44 6.23
C LYS A 357 -24.36 12.33 6.58
N VAL A 358 -23.71 12.85 5.54
CA VAL A 358 -22.65 13.84 5.60
C VAL A 358 -23.17 15.12 4.97
N LYS A 359 -23.19 16.20 5.73
CA LYS A 359 -23.58 17.51 5.23
C LYS A 359 -22.41 18.12 4.44
N LEU A 360 -22.67 18.51 3.20
CA LEU A 360 -21.74 19.18 2.31
C LEU A 360 -22.18 20.65 2.17
N THR A 361 -21.29 21.58 2.44
CA THR A 361 -21.56 23.02 2.30
C THR A 361 -20.44 23.68 1.53
N VAL A 362 -20.74 24.23 0.36
CA VAL A 362 -19.78 24.95 -0.47
C VAL A 362 -19.86 26.44 -0.15
N PRO A 363 -18.75 27.12 0.21
CA PRO A 363 -18.74 28.57 0.41
C PRO A 363 -19.20 29.32 -0.84
N SER A 364 -19.90 30.45 -0.68
CA SER A 364 -20.45 31.24 -1.81
C SER A 364 -19.38 31.83 -2.73
N GLY A 365 -18.16 31.99 -2.25
CA GLY A 365 -17.03 32.48 -3.05
C GLY A 365 -16.20 31.39 -3.74
N THR A 366 -16.65 30.13 -3.71
CA THR A 366 -15.91 29.05 -4.37
C THR A 366 -16.07 29.14 -5.88
N GLU A 367 -14.95 29.05 -6.60
CA GLU A 367 -14.92 29.09 -8.06
C GLU A 367 -15.58 27.83 -8.67
N GLN A 368 -16.18 28.01 -9.84
CA GLN A 368 -16.71 26.89 -10.63
C GLN A 368 -15.56 26.03 -11.17
N GLY A 369 -15.81 24.72 -11.31
CA GLY A 369 -14.81 23.77 -11.77
C GLY A 369 -13.88 23.26 -10.65
N VAL A 370 -14.01 23.77 -9.42
CA VAL A 370 -13.28 23.23 -8.27
C VAL A 370 -13.74 21.79 -8.01
N GLU A 371 -12.79 20.89 -7.93
CA GLU A 371 -13.01 19.48 -7.58
C GLU A 371 -12.47 19.18 -6.19
N ASP A 372 -13.11 18.22 -5.51
CA ASP A 372 -12.69 17.65 -4.23
C ASP A 372 -13.14 16.19 -4.13
N ASP A 373 -12.46 15.41 -3.30
CA ASP A 373 -12.84 14.05 -2.99
C ASP A 373 -13.24 13.94 -1.52
N LEU A 374 -14.50 13.56 -1.29
CA LEU A 374 -14.99 13.20 0.04
C LEU A 374 -14.61 11.76 0.33
N VAL A 375 -13.68 11.55 1.24
CA VAL A 375 -13.22 10.23 1.68
C VAL A 375 -13.91 9.86 2.98
N VAL A 376 -14.58 8.72 3.00
CA VAL A 376 -15.25 8.15 4.18
C VAL A 376 -14.58 6.82 4.51
N VAL A 377 -14.17 6.66 5.75
CA VAL A 377 -13.53 5.45 6.27
C VAL A 377 -14.32 4.93 7.46
N ALA A 378 -14.67 3.66 7.46
CA ALA A 378 -15.26 2.97 8.62
C ALA A 378 -14.30 1.89 9.13
N SER A 379 -13.93 1.96 10.40
CA SER A 379 -13.03 1.01 11.05
C SER A 379 -13.69 0.42 12.30
N SER A 380 -13.54 -0.89 12.51
CA SER A 380 -14.05 -1.53 13.73
C SER A 380 -13.30 -1.03 14.96
N THR A 381 -14.04 -0.78 16.05
CA THR A 381 -13.47 -0.36 17.35
C THR A 381 -13.28 -1.54 18.30
N SER A 382 -13.77 -2.75 17.93
CA SER A 382 -13.70 -3.97 18.73
C SER A 382 -13.69 -5.21 17.86
N GLY A 383 -13.20 -6.32 18.41
CA GLY A 383 -13.11 -7.60 17.71
C GLY A 383 -11.96 -7.64 16.70
N ALA A 384 -12.04 -8.55 15.73
CA ALA A 384 -11.05 -8.62 14.65
C ALA A 384 -11.04 -7.32 13.85
N PRO A 385 -9.88 -6.72 13.59
CA PRO A 385 -9.78 -5.47 12.84
C PRO A 385 -10.39 -5.60 11.44
N THR A 386 -11.22 -4.64 11.08
CA THR A 386 -11.73 -4.49 9.70
C THR A 386 -11.92 -3.02 9.40
N THR A 387 -11.56 -2.64 8.20
CA THR A 387 -11.65 -1.26 7.71
C THR A 387 -12.12 -1.30 6.27
N ASN A 388 -12.96 -0.35 5.90
CA ASN A 388 -13.31 -0.13 4.51
C ASN A 388 -13.51 1.36 4.24
N SER A 389 -13.44 1.76 2.98
CA SER A 389 -13.55 3.15 2.57
C SER A 389 -14.45 3.31 1.35
N ALA A 390 -15.00 4.51 1.22
CA ALA A 390 -15.71 4.96 0.03
C ALA A 390 -15.27 6.38 -0.32
N ILE A 391 -15.22 6.69 -1.61
CA ILE A 391 -14.84 8.01 -2.12
C ILE A 391 -15.99 8.53 -2.97
N ILE A 392 -16.39 9.77 -2.73
CA ILE A 392 -17.35 10.50 -3.55
C ILE A 392 -16.64 11.70 -4.16
N ARG A 393 -16.75 11.87 -5.47
CA ARG A 393 -16.25 13.07 -6.14
C ARG A 393 -17.24 14.22 -5.99
N LEU A 394 -16.72 15.38 -5.62
CA LEU A 394 -17.44 16.63 -5.51
C LEU A 394 -16.94 17.57 -6.60
N THR A 395 -17.85 18.20 -7.34
CA THR A 395 -17.50 19.20 -8.35
C THR A 395 -18.37 20.44 -8.11
N VAL A 396 -17.74 21.60 -8.05
CA VAL A 396 -18.48 22.87 -7.93
C VAL A 396 -18.92 23.34 -9.32
N SER A 397 -20.22 23.41 -9.52
CA SER A 397 -20.83 23.80 -10.80
C SER A 397 -21.75 25.02 -10.66
N GLY A 398 -21.97 25.74 -11.74
CA GLY A 398 -22.74 27.01 -11.75
C GLY A 398 -24.27 26.87 -11.89
N ARG A 399 -24.85 25.70 -11.56
CA ARG A 399 -26.32 25.47 -11.64
C ARG A 399 -27.00 25.47 -10.29
#